data_536ae05ca53cd427eeaac88a8750409b
#
_entry.id   536ae05ca53cd427eeaac88a8750409b
#
_cell.length_a   1.000
_cell.length_b   1.000
_cell.length_c   1.000
_cell.angle_alpha   90.00
_cell.angle_beta   90.00
_cell.angle_gamma   90.00
#
_symmetry.space_group_name_H-M   'P 1'
#
loop_
_entity.id
_entity.type
_entity.pdbx_description
1 polymer ?
#
loop_
_entity_poly.entity_id
_entity_poly.type
_entity_poly.pdbx_seq_one_letter_code
_entity_poly.pdbx_strand_id
1 'polypeptide(L)'
;MSTSRRRIATLAVSSIAALSLGLTGCAVGEIGGDTDAGEGQTEITYLIGDSGGTALPFAEALTKKFNEMNPDIKAGVETQPAGTEGDNLIKTKLATGEMPDVFGYNSGSLFQAINPDQNLVPLTDEAWAKDLPEEFKVVVSTSKGLYGAPTGTTQAGGVVYNKKVYADLGLKVPTSWAEFKANNDKIKADGKVTPIEQTYGDTWTAQLFVLGDFANVAKKDPKWADEYTANKRKYVDQPALQSFDNQQDAFESGYFNKNFASAKYDDGIEAVATGTAAHYPMLSSAIAAINQNFKDNVNDIGFFALPAPDAADTQMTIWLPNAVYIPKTTEGAKLDAAKKFVAFINSPEGCAIQNEINTVTGPYVSTCELPADVPDMVKDVQKYLDDGQSSPALEFVSPIKGPNLSQITVEVGSGIKSGKEGAALYDEDVKKQAQQLGLDGW
;
A
#
# COMPACT_ATOMS: atom_id res chain seq x y z
N MET A 1 -34.63 -20.52 -57.11
CA MET A 1 -35.44 -19.49 -57.72
C MET A 1 -34.83 -18.16 -57.23
N SER A 2 -34.03 -17.58 -58.05
CA SER A 2 -34.24 -16.56 -59.04
C SER A 2 -34.11 -15.18 -58.41
N THR A 3 -33.00 -14.58 -58.64
CA THR A 3 -32.69 -13.40 -59.51
C THR A 3 -33.01 -12.05 -58.85
N SER A 4 -32.30 -10.95 -58.97
CA SER A 4 -31.25 -10.48 -59.92
C SER A 4 -30.79 -9.09 -59.44
N ARG A 5 -29.52 -8.80 -59.52
CA ARG A 5 -28.84 -7.73 -60.30
C ARG A 5 -29.60 -6.40 -60.56
N ARG A 6 -28.96 -5.28 -60.19
CA ARG A 6 -28.36 -4.36 -61.18
C ARG A 6 -27.61 -3.20 -60.53
N ARG A 7 -26.44 -3.01 -61.03
CA ARG A 7 -25.56 -1.85 -61.07
C ARG A 7 -26.22 -0.62 -61.72
N ILE A 8 -25.75 0.60 -61.39
CA ILE A 8 -25.31 1.61 -62.36
C ILE A 8 -24.46 2.66 -61.61
N ALA A 9 -23.29 2.92 -62.17
CA ALA A 9 -22.37 4.01 -61.90
C ALA A 9 -22.64 5.18 -62.89
N THR A 10 -22.25 6.38 -62.53
CA THR A 10 -21.72 7.46 -63.42
C THR A 10 -21.35 8.66 -62.56
N LEU A 11 -20.06 9.03 -62.38
CA LEU A 11 -19.25 10.05 -63.07
C LEU A 11 -19.90 11.47 -63.07
N ALA A 12 -19.34 12.49 -62.55
CA ALA A 12 -18.15 13.25 -62.77
C ALA A 12 -18.34 14.75 -62.42
N VAL A 13 -17.26 15.36 -62.08
CA VAL A 13 -16.73 16.71 -62.45
C VAL A 13 -16.86 17.85 -61.45
N SER A 14 -15.75 18.10 -60.82
CA SER A 14 -15.01 19.37 -60.58
C SER A 14 -15.74 20.70 -60.34
N SER A 15 -15.49 21.34 -59.19
CA SER A 15 -15.08 22.77 -59.20
C SER A 15 -14.39 23.13 -57.90
N ILE A 16 -13.21 23.66 -58.04
CA ILE A 16 -12.32 24.27 -57.02
C ILE A 16 -12.97 25.59 -56.56
N ALA A 17 -13.14 25.75 -55.27
CA ALA A 17 -13.21 27.07 -54.67
C ALA A 17 -12.54 27.01 -53.28
N ALA A 18 -11.36 27.64 -53.18
CA ALA A 18 -10.67 27.90 -51.93
C ALA A 18 -11.45 28.95 -51.13
N LEU A 19 -11.82 28.60 -49.89
CA LEU A 19 -12.12 29.58 -48.85
C LEU A 19 -11.52 29.09 -47.52
N SER A 20 -10.53 29.82 -47.09
CA SER A 20 -9.96 29.76 -45.74
C SER A 20 -11.00 30.19 -44.72
N LEU A 21 -11.33 29.33 -43.76
CA LEU A 21 -11.98 29.74 -42.50
C LEU A 21 -11.68 28.71 -41.40
N GLY A 22 -11.02 29.16 -40.40
CA GLY A 22 -11.12 28.87 -38.97
C GLY A 22 -11.31 27.41 -38.53
N LEU A 23 -10.23 26.78 -38.07
CA LEU A 23 -10.28 25.64 -37.16
C LEU A 23 -10.85 26.10 -35.80
N THR A 24 -12.14 25.84 -35.58
CA THR A 24 -12.68 25.74 -34.23
C THR A 24 -12.56 24.25 -33.82
N GLY A 25 -11.49 23.93 -33.08
CA GLY A 25 -11.39 22.65 -32.42
C GLY A 25 -12.46 22.53 -31.34
N CYS A 26 -13.30 21.50 -31.44
CA CYS A 26 -14.13 21.07 -30.31
C CYS A 26 -13.22 20.52 -29.24
N ALA A 27 -13.02 21.28 -28.17
CA ALA A 27 -12.43 20.80 -26.92
C ALA A 27 -13.41 19.78 -26.31
N VAL A 28 -12.91 18.57 -26.14
CA VAL A 28 -13.50 17.59 -25.22
C VAL A 28 -13.21 18.09 -23.79
N GLY A 29 -14.25 18.16 -22.96
CA GLY A 29 -14.26 18.86 -21.69
C GLY A 29 -13.15 18.43 -20.73
N GLU A 30 -12.33 19.36 -20.36
CA GLU A 30 -11.53 19.34 -19.15
C GLU A 30 -12.48 19.48 -17.94
N ILE A 31 -12.54 18.43 -17.14
CA ILE A 31 -12.98 18.53 -15.74
C ILE A 31 -11.71 18.64 -14.91
N GLY A 32 -11.15 19.82 -14.87
CA GLY A 32 -10.04 20.20 -13.99
C GLY A 32 -10.17 21.71 -13.78
N GLY A 33 -10.25 22.14 -12.53
CA GLY A 33 -10.41 23.56 -12.20
C GLY A 33 -9.26 24.39 -12.74
N ASP A 34 -9.59 25.34 -13.61
CA ASP A 34 -8.70 26.41 -14.06
C ASP A 34 -8.23 27.22 -12.86
N THR A 35 -6.97 27.04 -12.50
CA THR A 35 -6.24 28.04 -11.71
C THR A 35 -5.27 28.71 -12.67
N ASP A 36 -5.62 29.89 -13.16
CA ASP A 36 -4.74 30.74 -13.99
C ASP A 36 -3.34 30.88 -13.36
N ALA A 37 -2.31 30.45 -14.10
CA ALA A 37 -0.93 30.75 -13.72
C ALA A 37 -0.69 32.25 -13.94
N GLY A 38 -0.15 32.93 -12.93
CA GLY A 38 0.38 34.28 -13.11
C GLY A 38 1.54 34.26 -14.12
N GLU A 39 1.65 35.27 -14.99
CA GLU A 39 2.78 35.39 -15.91
C GLU A 39 4.13 35.26 -15.16
N GLY A 40 4.91 34.21 -15.46
CA GLY A 40 6.24 33.96 -14.88
C GLY A 40 6.37 32.87 -13.82
N GLN A 41 5.27 32.18 -13.46
CA GLN A 41 5.34 31.04 -12.51
C GLN A 41 5.80 29.74 -13.18
N THR A 42 6.59 28.93 -12.46
CA THR A 42 6.92 27.56 -12.86
C THR A 42 5.82 26.62 -12.41
N GLU A 43 5.13 25.99 -13.35
CA GLU A 43 4.08 25.01 -13.04
C GLU A 43 4.65 23.61 -12.93
N ILE A 44 4.26 22.88 -11.85
CA ILE A 44 4.54 21.46 -11.65
C ILE A 44 3.26 20.72 -11.27
N THR A 45 3.18 19.43 -11.63
CA THR A 45 2.06 18.57 -11.29
C THR A 45 2.51 17.43 -10.40
N TYR A 46 1.80 17.22 -9.29
CA TYR A 46 1.97 16.11 -8.37
C TYR A 46 0.89 15.05 -8.63
N LEU A 47 1.28 13.89 -9.17
CA LEU A 47 0.41 12.74 -9.40
C LEU A 47 0.33 11.87 -8.17
N ILE A 48 -0.88 11.53 -7.74
CA ILE A 48 -1.15 10.60 -6.64
C ILE A 48 -2.09 9.47 -7.05
N GLY A 49 -1.88 8.29 -6.46
CA GLY A 49 -2.90 7.23 -6.47
C GLY A 49 -3.97 7.55 -5.43
N ASP A 50 -5.23 7.57 -5.83
CA ASP A 50 -6.34 7.80 -4.91
C ASP A 50 -7.42 6.72 -5.11
N SER A 51 -7.91 6.18 -4.00
CA SER A 51 -9.04 5.27 -3.94
C SER A 51 -10.01 5.76 -2.89
N GLY A 52 -11.22 6.10 -3.34
CA GLY A 52 -12.26 6.59 -2.44
C GLY A 52 -12.12 8.04 -1.99
N GLY A 53 -11.26 8.85 -2.63
CA GLY A 53 -11.14 10.29 -2.35
C GLY A 53 -10.39 10.63 -1.06
N THR A 54 -9.61 9.71 -0.48
CA THR A 54 -8.93 9.91 0.81
C THR A 54 -7.56 10.57 0.69
N ALA A 55 -6.85 10.35 -0.42
CA ALA A 55 -5.51 10.91 -0.62
C ALA A 55 -5.55 12.35 -1.19
N LEU A 56 -6.59 12.68 -1.95
CA LEU A 56 -6.71 13.99 -2.60
C LEU A 56 -6.70 15.19 -1.62
N PRO A 57 -7.47 15.22 -0.52
CA PRO A 57 -7.47 16.35 0.40
C PRO A 57 -6.08 16.65 1.00
N PHE A 58 -5.31 15.61 1.27
CA PHE A 58 -3.94 15.75 1.76
C PHE A 58 -3.01 16.37 0.70
N ALA A 59 -3.04 15.87 -0.54
CA ALA A 59 -2.24 16.39 -1.62
C ALA A 59 -2.59 17.85 -1.98
N GLU A 60 -3.87 18.20 -1.96
CA GLU A 60 -4.35 19.57 -2.17
C GLU A 60 -3.88 20.52 -1.06
N ALA A 61 -3.91 20.09 0.20
CA ALA A 61 -3.41 20.90 1.31
C ALA A 61 -1.90 21.12 1.22
N LEU A 62 -1.12 20.08 0.85
CA LEU A 62 0.32 20.20 0.61
C LEU A 62 0.62 21.19 -0.51
N THR A 63 0.00 21.03 -1.67
CA THR A 63 0.24 21.91 -2.83
C THR A 63 -0.19 23.34 -2.55
N LYS A 64 -1.33 23.54 -1.88
CA LYS A 64 -1.81 24.86 -1.48
C LYS A 64 -0.78 25.57 -0.57
N LYS A 65 -0.33 24.89 0.50
CA LYS A 65 0.64 25.47 1.43
C LYS A 65 1.99 25.73 0.78
N PHE A 66 2.44 24.81 -0.07
CA PHE A 66 3.67 24.98 -0.85
C PHE A 66 3.60 26.22 -1.75
N ASN A 67 2.51 26.44 -2.48
CA ASN A 67 2.28 27.59 -3.34
C ASN A 67 2.25 28.91 -2.57
N GLU A 68 1.66 28.92 -1.36
CA GLU A 68 1.69 30.09 -0.47
C GLU A 68 3.12 30.48 -0.07
N MET A 69 4.00 29.50 0.14
CA MET A 69 5.39 29.72 0.54
C MET A 69 6.32 29.97 -0.64
N ASN A 70 5.93 29.61 -1.86
CA ASN A 70 6.73 29.71 -3.08
C ASN A 70 5.92 30.40 -4.20
N PRO A 71 5.74 31.72 -4.14
CA PRO A 71 4.86 32.43 -5.09
C PRO A 71 5.34 32.40 -6.55
N ASP A 72 6.57 31.97 -6.81
CA ASP A 72 7.17 31.75 -8.13
C ASP A 72 6.90 30.35 -8.69
N ILE A 73 6.26 29.45 -7.90
CA ILE A 73 5.93 28.10 -8.29
C ILE A 73 4.44 27.85 -8.11
N LYS A 74 3.83 27.11 -9.03
CA LYS A 74 2.46 26.63 -8.92
C LYS A 74 2.45 25.11 -9.01
N ALA A 75 2.26 24.45 -7.88
CA ALA A 75 2.05 23.00 -7.81
C ALA A 75 0.54 22.68 -7.89
N GLY A 76 0.17 21.81 -8.81
CA GLY A 76 -1.19 21.24 -8.93
C GLY A 76 -1.20 19.75 -8.60
N VAL A 77 -2.39 19.17 -8.41
CA VAL A 77 -2.59 17.74 -8.14
C VAL A 77 -3.29 17.07 -9.32
N GLU A 78 -2.80 15.90 -9.72
CA GLU A 78 -3.47 14.95 -10.61
C GLU A 78 -3.71 13.64 -9.86
N THR A 79 -4.87 13.02 -10.06
CA THR A 79 -5.22 11.73 -9.46
C THR A 79 -5.29 10.62 -10.48
N GLN A 80 -4.97 9.40 -10.08
CA GLN A 80 -5.20 8.18 -10.83
C GLN A 80 -5.72 7.07 -9.90
N PRO A 81 -6.28 5.97 -10.42
CA PRO A 81 -6.62 4.82 -9.59
C PRO A 81 -5.41 4.32 -8.79
N ALA A 82 -5.63 3.87 -7.55
CA ALA A 82 -4.61 3.18 -6.76
C ALA A 82 -4.60 1.67 -7.05
N GLY A 83 -3.64 0.95 -6.47
CA GLY A 83 -3.49 -0.50 -6.61
C GLY A 83 -2.99 -0.93 -7.99
N THR A 84 -3.31 -2.15 -8.40
CA THR A 84 -2.76 -2.77 -9.64
C THR A 84 -3.02 -1.95 -10.90
N GLU A 85 -4.18 -1.31 -11.01
CA GLU A 85 -4.50 -0.44 -12.15
C GLU A 85 -3.58 0.79 -12.16
N GLY A 86 -3.42 1.44 -11.01
CA GLY A 86 -2.48 2.56 -10.85
C GLY A 86 -1.04 2.17 -11.12
N ASP A 87 -0.58 1.00 -10.66
CA ASP A 87 0.75 0.48 -10.93
C ASP A 87 1.02 0.33 -12.43
N ASN A 88 0.04 -0.15 -13.18
CA ASN A 88 0.14 -0.29 -14.63
C ASN A 88 0.17 1.07 -15.34
N LEU A 89 -0.60 2.05 -14.85
CA LEU A 89 -0.58 3.42 -15.37
C LEU A 89 0.78 4.10 -15.12
N ILE A 90 1.37 3.97 -13.93
CA ILE A 90 2.71 4.48 -13.61
C ILE A 90 3.74 3.92 -14.60
N LYS A 91 3.77 2.60 -14.80
CA LYS A 91 4.69 1.94 -15.73
C LYS A 91 4.50 2.44 -17.17
N THR A 92 3.24 2.62 -17.59
CA THR A 92 2.90 3.12 -18.94
C THR A 92 3.38 4.57 -19.11
N LYS A 93 3.01 5.47 -18.19
CA LYS A 93 3.40 6.89 -18.23
C LYS A 93 4.93 7.07 -18.22
N LEU A 94 5.66 6.28 -17.43
CA LEU A 94 7.13 6.28 -17.44
C LEU A 94 7.70 5.82 -18.78
N ALA A 95 7.13 4.77 -19.38
CA ALA A 95 7.59 4.23 -20.65
C ALA A 95 7.30 5.16 -21.85
N THR A 96 6.20 5.92 -21.80
CA THR A 96 5.80 6.89 -22.85
C THR A 96 6.40 8.29 -22.65
N GLY A 97 7.00 8.56 -21.47
CA GLY A 97 7.52 9.89 -21.12
C GLY A 97 6.43 10.90 -20.75
N GLU A 98 5.22 10.42 -20.44
CA GLU A 98 4.04 11.25 -20.09
C GLU A 98 3.82 11.36 -18.58
N MET A 99 4.85 11.04 -17.78
CA MET A 99 4.75 11.14 -16.33
C MET A 99 4.72 12.61 -15.89
N PRO A 100 3.80 13.01 -14.99
CA PRO A 100 3.82 14.32 -14.35
C PRO A 100 5.12 14.62 -13.58
N ASP A 101 5.36 15.89 -13.26
CA ASP A 101 6.64 16.37 -12.75
C ASP A 101 7.08 15.74 -11.42
N VAL A 102 6.11 15.36 -10.57
CA VAL A 102 6.32 14.65 -9.29
C VAL A 102 5.25 13.58 -9.15
N PHE A 103 5.55 12.42 -8.60
CA PHE A 103 4.55 11.39 -8.36
C PHE A 103 4.79 10.59 -7.09
N GLY A 104 3.69 10.23 -6.42
CA GLY A 104 3.68 9.29 -5.30
C GLY A 104 3.63 7.84 -5.79
N TYR A 105 4.49 6.97 -5.24
CA TYR A 105 4.50 5.55 -5.56
C TYR A 105 5.08 4.71 -4.42
N ASN A 106 4.90 3.39 -4.50
CA ASN A 106 5.44 2.47 -3.52
C ASN A 106 6.97 2.51 -3.45
N SER A 107 7.51 2.22 -2.28
CA SER A 107 8.90 1.86 -2.05
C SER A 107 9.12 0.34 -2.22
N GLY A 108 10.35 -0.15 -2.06
CA GLY A 108 10.66 -1.59 -2.09
C GLY A 108 10.58 -2.22 -3.48
N SER A 109 10.00 -3.41 -3.57
CA SER A 109 9.98 -4.22 -4.81
C SER A 109 9.27 -3.54 -5.98
N LEU A 110 8.19 -2.78 -5.71
CA LEU A 110 7.47 -2.04 -6.75
C LEU A 110 8.29 -0.86 -7.29
N PHE A 111 9.04 -0.17 -6.43
CA PHE A 111 10.02 0.84 -6.87
C PHE A 111 11.09 0.21 -7.79
N GLN A 112 11.62 -0.96 -7.44
CA GLN A 112 12.59 -1.64 -8.32
C GLN A 112 11.97 -1.98 -9.68
N ALA A 113 10.69 -2.38 -9.72
CA ALA A 113 9.98 -2.76 -10.92
C ALA A 113 9.74 -1.62 -11.93
N ILE A 114 9.91 -0.36 -11.54
CA ILE A 114 9.79 0.80 -12.44
C ILE A 114 11.13 1.25 -13.03
N ASN A 115 12.22 0.47 -12.88
CA ASN A 115 13.56 0.75 -13.42
C ASN A 115 14.07 2.15 -13.03
N PRO A 116 14.28 2.43 -11.73
CA PRO A 116 14.58 3.77 -11.23
C PRO A 116 15.80 4.40 -11.89
N ASP A 117 16.86 3.64 -12.15
CA ASP A 117 18.07 4.12 -12.81
C ASP A 117 17.86 4.70 -14.21
N GLN A 118 16.82 4.26 -14.90
CA GLN A 118 16.47 4.74 -16.24
C GLN A 118 15.45 5.87 -16.20
N ASN A 119 14.49 5.77 -15.28
CA ASN A 119 13.28 6.56 -15.32
C ASN A 119 13.21 7.70 -14.30
N LEU A 120 14.06 7.69 -13.24
CA LEU A 120 13.95 8.64 -12.13
C LEU A 120 15.19 9.50 -11.97
N VAL A 121 15.00 10.71 -11.42
CA VAL A 121 16.06 11.63 -11.03
C VAL A 121 16.65 11.17 -9.67
N PRO A 122 17.97 10.99 -9.54
CA PRO A 122 18.59 10.71 -8.25
C PRO A 122 18.50 11.94 -7.33
N LEU A 123 18.18 11.70 -6.06
CA LEU A 123 18.02 12.71 -5.00
C LEU A 123 19.07 12.54 -3.88
N THR A 124 20.14 11.80 -4.14
CA THR A 124 21.20 11.47 -3.17
C THR A 124 21.84 12.70 -2.53
N ASP A 125 22.00 13.78 -3.31
CA ASP A 125 22.67 15.01 -2.88
C ASP A 125 21.74 16.00 -2.19
N GLU A 126 20.43 15.69 -2.08
CA GLU A 126 19.49 16.55 -1.39
C GLU A 126 19.77 16.55 0.13
N ALA A 127 19.63 17.72 0.76
CA ALA A 127 20.03 17.91 2.16
C ALA A 127 19.29 16.96 3.11
N TRP A 128 17.99 16.77 2.88
CA TRP A 128 17.11 15.89 3.68
C TRP A 128 17.46 14.40 3.56
N ALA A 129 18.10 13.97 2.47
CA ALA A 129 18.43 12.57 2.22
C ALA A 129 19.39 11.99 3.29
N LYS A 130 20.18 12.84 3.93
CA LYS A 130 21.14 12.42 4.98
C LYS A 130 20.43 12.00 6.27
N ASP A 131 19.30 12.62 6.56
CA ASP A 131 18.54 12.45 7.81
C ASP A 131 17.58 11.26 7.76
N LEU A 132 17.42 10.60 6.60
CA LEU A 132 16.59 9.40 6.48
C LEU A 132 17.22 8.20 7.19
N PRO A 133 16.42 7.36 7.87
CA PRO A 133 16.86 6.07 8.41
C PRO A 133 17.37 5.13 7.31
N GLU A 134 18.39 4.33 7.62
CA GLU A 134 19.00 3.41 6.64
C GLU A 134 17.99 2.39 6.09
N GLU A 135 17.07 1.90 6.92
CA GLU A 135 16.00 0.99 6.49
C GLU A 135 15.11 1.58 5.40
N PHE A 136 14.87 2.90 5.41
CA PHE A 136 14.11 3.55 4.34
C PHE A 136 14.98 3.86 3.11
N LYS A 137 16.24 4.29 3.33
CA LYS A 137 17.16 4.53 2.21
C LYS A 137 17.30 3.32 1.31
N VAL A 138 17.43 2.11 1.89
CA VAL A 138 17.59 0.86 1.15
C VAL A 138 16.41 0.61 0.19
N VAL A 139 15.17 0.92 0.59
CA VAL A 139 13.97 0.59 -0.18
C VAL A 139 13.60 1.64 -1.25
N VAL A 140 14.33 2.76 -1.30
CA VAL A 140 14.18 3.82 -2.33
C VAL A 140 15.49 4.07 -3.09
N SER A 141 16.44 3.14 -3.01
CA SER A 141 17.77 3.27 -3.63
C SER A 141 18.07 2.11 -4.58
N THR A 142 19.03 2.38 -5.47
CA THR A 142 19.79 1.38 -6.23
C THR A 142 21.28 1.57 -5.95
N SER A 143 22.13 0.79 -6.61
CA SER A 143 23.58 1.03 -6.57
C SER A 143 24.02 2.38 -7.14
N LYS A 144 23.14 3.11 -7.85
CA LYS A 144 23.44 4.41 -8.48
C LYS A 144 22.97 5.62 -7.67
N GLY A 145 22.11 5.42 -6.67
CA GLY A 145 21.66 6.52 -5.82
C GLY A 145 20.34 6.27 -5.11
N LEU A 146 19.96 7.26 -4.32
CA LEU A 146 18.68 7.37 -3.66
C LEU A 146 17.72 8.18 -4.55
N TYR A 147 16.44 7.75 -4.67
CA TYR A 147 15.49 8.33 -5.62
C TYR A 147 14.22 8.89 -4.98
N GLY A 148 13.86 8.48 -3.77
CA GLY A 148 12.57 8.81 -3.18
C GLY A 148 12.64 9.44 -1.78
N ALA A 149 11.72 10.37 -1.51
CA ALA A 149 11.46 10.92 -0.18
C ALA A 149 10.23 10.25 0.43
N PRO A 150 10.23 9.90 1.75
CA PRO A 150 9.06 9.27 2.37
C PRO A 150 7.84 10.19 2.36
N THR A 151 6.65 9.61 2.28
CA THR A 151 5.38 10.30 2.47
C THR A 151 4.42 9.44 3.29
N GLY A 152 3.88 10.02 4.34
CA GLY A 152 3.07 9.29 5.32
C GLY A 152 3.90 8.55 6.37
N THR A 153 3.25 7.66 7.08
CA THR A 153 3.80 6.87 8.19
C THR A 153 4.05 5.43 7.79
N THR A 154 4.83 4.71 8.59
CA THR A 154 4.88 3.25 8.53
C THR A 154 3.51 2.65 8.80
N GLN A 155 3.32 1.41 8.39
CA GLN A 155 2.16 0.61 8.74
C GLN A 155 2.63 -0.72 9.32
N ALA A 156 1.84 -1.30 10.21
CA ALA A 156 2.09 -2.61 10.76
C ALA A 156 1.07 -3.63 10.24
N GLY A 157 1.50 -4.85 9.96
CA GLY A 157 0.62 -5.99 9.67
C GLY A 157 0.51 -6.88 10.90
N GLY A 158 -0.72 -7.15 11.30
CA GLY A 158 -1.00 -7.94 12.51
C GLY A 158 -2.49 -8.12 12.72
N VAL A 159 -2.93 -7.96 13.95
CA VAL A 159 -4.33 -8.14 14.34
C VAL A 159 -4.86 -6.88 14.99
N VAL A 160 -5.81 -6.23 14.33
CA VAL A 160 -6.65 -5.19 14.93
C VAL A 160 -7.62 -5.90 15.87
N TYR A 161 -7.75 -5.44 17.13
CA TYR A 161 -8.66 -6.08 18.09
C TYR A 161 -9.48 -5.08 18.89
N ASN A 162 -10.65 -5.52 19.35
CA ASN A 162 -11.52 -4.72 20.21
C ASN A 162 -11.20 -4.94 21.68
N LYS A 163 -10.70 -3.90 22.36
CA LYS A 163 -10.29 -3.92 23.79
C LYS A 163 -11.46 -4.16 24.74
N LYS A 164 -12.69 -3.70 24.39
CA LYS A 164 -13.88 -3.96 25.22
C LYS A 164 -14.25 -5.43 25.24
N VAL A 165 -14.21 -6.11 24.07
CA VAL A 165 -14.41 -7.56 23.99
C VAL A 165 -13.39 -8.31 24.85
N TYR A 166 -12.14 -7.87 24.82
CA TYR A 166 -11.07 -8.45 25.66
C TYR A 166 -11.34 -8.24 27.15
N ALA A 167 -11.73 -7.04 27.54
CA ALA A 167 -12.06 -6.73 28.94
C ALA A 167 -13.27 -7.54 29.44
N ASP A 168 -14.35 -7.60 28.66
CA ASP A 168 -15.57 -8.29 29.02
C ASP A 168 -15.37 -9.82 29.21
N LEU A 169 -14.49 -10.39 28.40
CA LEU A 169 -14.16 -11.82 28.47
C LEU A 169 -12.91 -12.11 29.31
N GLY A 170 -12.25 -11.09 29.89
CA GLY A 170 -11.03 -11.28 30.67
C GLY A 170 -9.90 -11.91 29.84
N LEU A 171 -9.75 -11.49 28.59
CA LEU A 171 -8.68 -11.93 27.69
C LEU A 171 -7.42 -11.09 27.89
N LYS A 172 -6.28 -11.64 27.49
CA LYS A 172 -5.00 -10.92 27.38
C LYS A 172 -4.53 -10.94 25.94
N VAL A 173 -3.78 -9.93 25.54
CA VAL A 173 -3.10 -9.91 24.23
C VAL A 173 -2.22 -11.16 24.13
N PRO A 174 -2.45 -12.00 23.09
CA PRO A 174 -1.73 -13.26 22.93
C PRO A 174 -0.30 -13.00 22.43
N THR A 175 0.64 -13.77 22.93
CA THR A 175 2.04 -13.74 22.49
C THR A 175 2.43 -14.96 21.67
N SER A 176 1.57 -16.01 21.67
CA SER A 176 1.76 -17.22 20.87
C SER A 176 0.47 -17.61 20.12
N TRP A 177 0.62 -18.40 19.06
CA TRP A 177 -0.52 -18.92 18.32
C TRP A 177 -1.48 -19.74 19.19
N ALA A 178 -0.94 -20.53 20.12
CA ALA A 178 -1.74 -21.29 21.07
C ALA A 178 -2.60 -20.39 21.96
N GLU A 179 -2.06 -19.28 22.46
CA GLU A 179 -2.82 -18.30 23.23
C GLU A 179 -3.88 -17.60 22.39
N PHE A 180 -3.57 -17.26 21.12
CA PHE A 180 -4.53 -16.68 20.19
C PHE A 180 -5.71 -17.63 19.93
N LYS A 181 -5.44 -18.92 19.72
CA LYS A 181 -6.49 -19.95 19.62
C LYS A 181 -7.34 -20.04 20.88
N ALA A 182 -6.71 -20.09 22.04
CA ALA A 182 -7.44 -20.15 23.32
C ALA A 182 -8.37 -18.94 23.52
N ASN A 183 -7.93 -17.73 23.11
CA ASN A 183 -8.80 -16.55 23.11
C ASN A 183 -9.98 -16.72 22.14
N ASN A 184 -9.73 -17.17 20.90
CA ASN A 184 -10.76 -17.39 19.90
C ASN A 184 -11.77 -18.48 20.32
N ASP A 185 -11.32 -19.57 20.95
CA ASP A 185 -12.18 -20.61 21.50
C ASP A 185 -13.10 -20.05 22.58
N LYS A 186 -12.58 -19.19 23.46
CA LYS A 186 -13.38 -18.55 24.52
C LYS A 186 -14.42 -17.59 23.94
N ILE A 187 -14.04 -16.78 22.94
CA ILE A 187 -14.96 -15.86 22.24
C ILE A 187 -16.06 -16.67 21.52
N LYS A 188 -15.68 -17.73 20.81
CA LYS A 188 -16.60 -18.62 20.11
C LYS A 188 -17.57 -19.29 21.06
N ALA A 189 -17.11 -19.75 22.23
CA ALA A 189 -17.95 -20.38 23.25
C ALA A 189 -18.95 -19.40 23.90
N ASP A 190 -18.59 -18.11 24.06
CA ASP A 190 -19.53 -17.06 24.51
C ASP A 190 -20.63 -16.80 23.48
N GLY A 191 -20.33 -16.93 22.18
CA GLY A 191 -21.28 -16.93 21.07
C GLY A 191 -21.92 -15.59 20.73
N LYS A 192 -21.49 -14.48 21.35
CA LYS A 192 -22.02 -13.13 21.10
C LYS A 192 -21.24 -12.36 20.07
N VAL A 193 -19.96 -12.66 19.92
CA VAL A 193 -18.99 -11.93 19.10
C VAL A 193 -18.34 -12.89 18.12
N THR A 194 -18.12 -12.47 16.88
CA THR A 194 -17.32 -13.21 15.90
C THR A 194 -15.86 -13.23 16.36
N PRO A 195 -15.20 -14.41 16.47
CA PRO A 195 -13.81 -14.46 16.87
C PRO A 195 -12.88 -13.70 15.93
N ILE A 196 -12.95 -13.98 14.62
CA ILE A 196 -12.09 -13.36 13.60
C ILE A 196 -12.95 -12.92 12.42
N GLU A 197 -12.91 -11.66 12.10
CA GLU A 197 -13.53 -11.13 10.89
C GLU A 197 -12.59 -11.34 9.69
N GLN A 198 -13.16 -11.78 8.56
CA GLN A 198 -12.49 -11.89 7.27
C GLN A 198 -13.38 -11.29 6.18
N THR A 199 -12.78 -10.68 5.18
CA THR A 199 -13.49 -9.83 4.22
C THR A 199 -13.05 -10.12 2.77
N TYR A 200 -13.23 -11.38 2.34
CA TYR A 200 -12.73 -11.89 1.06
C TYR A 200 -13.49 -11.36 -0.17
N GLY A 201 -14.57 -10.60 0.03
CA GLY A 201 -15.16 -9.76 -1.02
C GLY A 201 -14.16 -8.73 -1.58
N ASP A 202 -13.20 -8.31 -0.73
CA ASP A 202 -12.00 -7.58 -1.12
C ASP A 202 -10.79 -8.51 -0.96
N THR A 203 -10.47 -9.28 -2.00
CA THR A 203 -9.53 -10.41 -1.95
C THR A 203 -8.16 -10.09 -1.34
N TRP A 204 -7.70 -8.84 -1.45
CA TRP A 204 -6.41 -8.41 -0.91
C TRP A 204 -6.33 -8.56 0.62
N THR A 205 -7.46 -8.51 1.33
CA THR A 205 -7.48 -8.64 2.80
C THR A 205 -7.12 -10.04 3.26
N ALA A 206 -7.36 -11.07 2.43
CA ALA A 206 -7.05 -12.46 2.75
C ALA A 206 -5.56 -12.74 2.95
N GLN A 207 -4.67 -11.87 2.40
CA GLN A 207 -3.22 -12.05 2.45
C GLN A 207 -2.61 -11.81 3.84
N LEU A 208 -3.35 -11.16 4.74
CA LEU A 208 -2.75 -10.61 5.96
C LEU A 208 -2.23 -11.69 6.93
N PHE A 209 -2.76 -12.92 6.89
CA PHE A 209 -2.18 -14.04 7.62
C PHE A 209 -0.77 -14.38 7.12
N VAL A 210 -0.52 -14.29 5.82
CA VAL A 210 0.79 -14.61 5.23
C VAL A 210 1.73 -13.41 5.29
N LEU A 211 1.27 -12.26 4.86
CA LEU A 211 2.12 -11.05 4.80
C LEU A 211 2.47 -10.53 6.20
N GLY A 212 1.51 -10.55 7.13
CA GLY A 212 1.72 -10.09 8.51
C GLY A 212 2.62 -11.01 9.34
N ASP A 213 2.78 -12.29 8.94
CA ASP A 213 3.61 -13.26 9.63
C ASP A 213 5.10 -13.19 9.24
N PHE A 214 5.46 -12.43 8.21
CA PHE A 214 6.83 -12.46 7.68
C PHE A 214 7.90 -12.10 8.72
N ALA A 215 7.62 -11.18 9.65
CA ALA A 215 8.58 -10.85 10.71
C ALA A 215 8.89 -12.05 11.62
N ASN A 216 7.93 -12.95 11.85
CA ASN A 216 8.14 -14.22 12.57
C ASN A 216 9.10 -15.14 11.79
N VAL A 217 8.91 -15.21 10.46
CA VAL A 217 9.81 -15.96 9.56
C VAL A 217 11.23 -15.41 9.64
N ALA A 218 11.38 -14.09 9.51
CA ALA A 218 12.68 -13.42 9.57
C ALA A 218 13.37 -13.56 10.94
N LYS A 219 12.59 -13.57 12.04
CA LYS A 219 13.10 -13.82 13.39
C LYS A 219 13.64 -15.23 13.54
N LYS A 220 12.92 -16.21 13.00
CA LYS A 220 13.29 -17.64 13.08
C LYS A 220 14.47 -17.97 12.17
N ASP A 221 14.52 -17.38 10.98
CA ASP A 221 15.59 -17.56 10.01
C ASP A 221 15.97 -16.20 9.39
N PRO A 222 16.94 -15.47 9.96
CA PRO A 222 17.35 -14.15 9.50
C PRO A 222 17.90 -14.10 8.05
N LYS A 223 18.22 -15.25 7.47
CA LYS A 223 18.69 -15.36 6.07
C LYS A 223 17.58 -15.74 5.08
N TRP A 224 16.38 -15.96 5.59
CA TRP A 224 15.29 -16.50 4.79
C TRP A 224 15.01 -15.66 3.53
N ALA A 225 14.96 -14.33 3.64
CA ALA A 225 14.68 -13.44 2.51
C ALA A 225 15.77 -13.51 1.42
N ASP A 226 17.04 -13.51 1.81
CA ASP A 226 18.16 -13.64 0.87
C ASP A 226 18.14 -15.01 0.18
N GLU A 227 17.91 -16.07 0.95
CA GLU A 227 17.85 -17.43 0.43
C GLU A 227 16.59 -17.67 -0.41
N TYR A 228 15.46 -17.04 -0.07
CA TYR A 228 14.26 -17.02 -0.90
C TYR A 228 14.51 -16.31 -2.24
N THR A 229 15.13 -15.13 -2.21
CA THR A 229 15.52 -14.40 -3.41
C THR A 229 16.47 -15.23 -4.30
N ALA A 230 17.36 -16.01 -3.71
CA ALA A 230 18.27 -16.92 -4.39
C ALA A 230 17.66 -18.30 -4.72
N ASN A 231 16.34 -18.47 -4.64
CA ASN A 231 15.61 -19.72 -4.91
C ASN A 231 16.00 -20.92 -4.01
N LYS A 232 16.48 -20.66 -2.79
CA LYS A 232 16.91 -21.69 -1.82
C LYS A 232 15.91 -21.92 -0.70
N ARG A 233 14.94 -21.03 -0.51
CA ARG A 233 13.84 -21.13 0.44
C ARG A 233 12.51 -21.04 -0.29
N LYS A 234 11.50 -21.66 0.30
CA LYS A 234 10.16 -21.77 -0.28
C LYS A 234 9.11 -21.56 0.82
N TYR A 235 7.94 -21.06 0.43
CA TYR A 235 6.80 -20.98 1.34
C TYR A 235 6.23 -22.34 1.73
N VAL A 236 6.45 -23.38 0.93
CA VAL A 236 6.01 -24.74 1.25
C VAL A 236 6.81 -25.38 2.40
N ASP A 237 7.91 -24.76 2.82
CA ASP A 237 8.77 -25.21 3.91
C ASP A 237 8.63 -24.33 5.16
N GLN A 238 8.88 -24.90 6.34
CA GLN A 238 8.96 -24.10 7.56
C GLN A 238 10.21 -23.18 7.53
N PRO A 239 10.17 -21.98 8.13
CA PRO A 239 9.07 -21.45 8.95
C PRO A 239 7.93 -20.78 8.16
N ALA A 240 8.08 -20.46 6.88
CA ALA A 240 7.12 -19.67 6.12
C ALA A 240 5.76 -20.39 5.89
N LEU A 241 5.76 -21.73 5.82
CA LEU A 241 4.53 -22.52 5.71
C LEU A 241 3.56 -22.25 6.87
N GLN A 242 4.07 -21.91 8.05
CA GLN A 242 3.24 -21.67 9.24
C GLN A 242 2.15 -20.63 9.01
N SER A 243 2.42 -19.60 8.21
CA SER A 243 1.46 -18.54 7.91
C SER A 243 0.20 -19.06 7.19
N PHE A 244 0.39 -19.96 6.22
CA PHE A 244 -0.70 -20.65 5.51
C PHE A 244 -1.42 -21.66 6.40
N ASP A 245 -0.66 -22.41 7.23
CA ASP A 245 -1.23 -23.36 8.19
C ASP A 245 -2.08 -22.64 9.25
N ASN A 246 -1.66 -21.47 9.71
CA ASN A 246 -2.42 -20.64 10.65
C ASN A 246 -3.76 -20.16 10.05
N GLN A 247 -3.78 -19.77 8.78
CA GLN A 247 -5.01 -19.38 8.09
C GLN A 247 -5.97 -20.57 7.94
N GLN A 248 -5.46 -21.72 7.52
CA GLN A 248 -6.23 -22.95 7.44
C GLN A 248 -6.81 -23.34 8.81
N ASP A 249 -5.98 -23.36 9.86
CA ASP A 249 -6.38 -23.71 11.22
C ASP A 249 -7.49 -22.80 11.75
N ALA A 250 -7.39 -21.47 11.50
CA ALA A 250 -8.42 -20.53 11.90
C ALA A 250 -9.75 -20.77 11.19
N PHE A 251 -9.73 -21.11 9.89
CA PHE A 251 -10.91 -21.49 9.13
C PHE A 251 -11.52 -22.81 9.64
N GLU A 252 -10.73 -23.87 9.76
CA GLU A 252 -11.18 -25.20 10.21
C GLU A 252 -11.71 -25.17 11.65
N SER A 253 -11.14 -24.32 12.50
CA SER A 253 -11.63 -24.06 13.85
C SER A 253 -12.96 -23.30 13.87
N GLY A 254 -13.44 -22.80 12.72
CA GLY A 254 -14.70 -22.07 12.58
C GLY A 254 -14.70 -20.74 13.33
N TYR A 255 -13.60 -19.98 13.25
CA TYR A 255 -13.47 -18.67 13.88
C TYR A 255 -13.97 -17.53 12.99
N PHE A 256 -14.10 -17.74 11.66
CA PHE A 256 -14.47 -16.70 10.72
C PHE A 256 -15.98 -16.37 10.76
N ASN A 257 -16.29 -15.11 10.44
CA ASN A 257 -17.65 -14.64 10.22
C ASN A 257 -18.37 -15.47 9.13
N LYS A 258 -19.68 -15.59 9.21
CA LYS A 258 -20.46 -16.44 8.27
C LYS A 258 -20.43 -15.94 6.82
N ASN A 259 -20.30 -14.63 6.63
CA ASN A 259 -20.31 -13.95 5.33
C ASN A 259 -18.90 -13.61 4.83
N PHE A 260 -17.84 -14.22 5.37
CA PHE A 260 -16.44 -13.87 5.05
C PHE A 260 -16.15 -13.82 3.53
N ALA A 261 -16.78 -14.71 2.75
CA ALA A 261 -16.56 -14.78 1.31
C ALA A 261 -17.08 -13.56 0.53
N SER A 262 -18.04 -12.82 1.09
CA SER A 262 -18.68 -11.66 0.44
C SER A 262 -18.49 -10.34 1.21
N ALA A 263 -18.09 -10.40 2.47
CA ALA A 263 -17.80 -9.24 3.29
C ALA A 263 -16.63 -8.43 2.68
N LYS A 264 -16.72 -7.12 2.77
CA LYS A 264 -15.72 -6.18 2.26
C LYS A 264 -14.93 -5.54 3.40
N TYR A 265 -13.87 -4.85 3.05
CA TYR A 265 -13.00 -4.16 4.00
C TYR A 265 -13.78 -3.28 5.00
N ASP A 266 -14.75 -2.51 4.51
CA ASP A 266 -15.56 -1.63 5.37
C ASP A 266 -16.43 -2.42 6.38
N ASP A 267 -16.93 -3.61 6.00
CA ASP A 267 -17.66 -4.49 6.91
C ASP A 267 -16.76 -4.95 8.07
N GLY A 268 -15.48 -5.25 7.76
CA GLY A 268 -14.47 -5.63 8.77
C GLY A 268 -14.11 -4.48 9.71
N ILE A 269 -13.99 -3.27 9.17
CA ILE A 269 -13.77 -2.04 9.95
C ILE A 269 -14.93 -1.82 10.93
N GLU A 270 -16.18 -1.89 10.45
CA GLU A 270 -17.38 -1.77 11.29
C GLU A 270 -17.40 -2.84 12.37
N ALA A 271 -17.20 -4.12 11.99
CA ALA A 271 -17.29 -5.23 12.90
C ALA A 271 -16.31 -5.12 14.08
N VAL A 272 -15.03 -4.79 13.82
CA VAL A 272 -14.05 -4.64 14.90
C VAL A 272 -14.27 -3.35 15.70
N ALA A 273 -14.66 -2.25 15.05
CA ALA A 273 -14.90 -0.97 15.74
C ALA A 273 -16.07 -1.07 16.71
N THR A 274 -17.17 -1.71 16.31
CA THR A 274 -18.38 -1.86 17.13
C THR A 274 -18.30 -3.00 18.14
N GLY A 275 -17.28 -3.89 18.04
CA GLY A 275 -17.13 -5.06 18.89
C GLY A 275 -18.04 -6.24 18.50
N THR A 276 -18.62 -6.25 17.30
CA THR A 276 -19.34 -7.42 16.76
C THR A 276 -18.35 -8.50 16.29
N ALA A 277 -17.10 -8.12 16.00
CA ALA A 277 -15.96 -9.03 15.89
C ALA A 277 -14.87 -8.64 16.91
N ALA A 278 -14.17 -9.66 17.42
CA ALA A 278 -13.06 -9.45 18.36
C ALA A 278 -11.76 -9.08 17.67
N HIS A 279 -11.48 -9.72 16.53
CA HIS A 279 -10.25 -9.62 15.78
C HIS A 279 -10.49 -9.36 14.30
N TYR A 280 -9.61 -8.56 13.70
CA TYR A 280 -9.52 -8.37 12.27
C TYR A 280 -8.04 -8.37 11.86
N PRO A 281 -7.49 -9.50 11.34
CA PRO A 281 -6.15 -9.54 10.77
C PRO A 281 -6.04 -8.53 9.64
N MET A 282 -5.31 -7.42 9.89
CA MET A 282 -5.28 -6.26 8.99
C MET A 282 -4.03 -5.40 9.20
N LEU A 283 -3.84 -4.42 8.33
CA LEU A 283 -2.84 -3.38 8.49
C LEU A 283 -3.29 -2.34 9.54
N SER A 284 -2.34 -1.73 10.23
CA SER A 284 -2.61 -0.65 11.18
C SER A 284 -3.27 0.57 10.54
N SER A 285 -3.22 0.71 9.21
CA SER A 285 -3.96 1.73 8.46
C SER A 285 -5.48 1.67 8.65
N ALA A 286 -6.02 0.54 9.11
CA ALA A 286 -7.42 0.40 9.48
C ALA A 286 -7.89 1.49 10.49
N ILE A 287 -6.98 2.00 11.34
CA ILE A 287 -7.31 3.04 12.31
C ILE A 287 -7.79 4.35 11.64
N ALA A 288 -7.35 4.65 10.42
CA ALA A 288 -7.80 5.82 9.70
C ALA A 288 -9.30 5.73 9.35
N ALA A 289 -9.73 4.58 8.83
CA ALA A 289 -11.14 4.33 8.53
C ALA A 289 -12.00 4.27 9.81
N ILE A 290 -11.47 3.70 10.89
CA ILE A 290 -12.14 3.68 12.21
C ILE A 290 -12.28 5.10 12.75
N ASN A 291 -11.24 5.92 12.72
CA ASN A 291 -11.28 7.30 13.18
C ASN A 291 -12.26 8.16 12.37
N GLN A 292 -12.37 7.91 11.08
CA GLN A 292 -13.29 8.61 10.19
C GLN A 292 -14.76 8.22 10.42
N ASN A 293 -15.05 6.93 10.53
CA ASN A 293 -16.42 6.41 10.49
C ASN A 293 -16.96 6.01 11.87
N PHE A 294 -16.08 5.72 12.84
CA PHE A 294 -16.40 5.22 14.18
C PHE A 294 -15.59 5.94 15.25
N LYS A 295 -15.55 7.28 15.18
CA LYS A 295 -14.69 8.14 16.00
C LYS A 295 -14.81 7.87 17.51
N ASP A 296 -16.01 7.57 17.98
CA ASP A 296 -16.26 7.29 19.41
C ASP A 296 -15.63 5.96 19.87
N ASN A 297 -15.29 5.06 18.92
CA ASN A 297 -14.71 3.75 19.19
C ASN A 297 -13.18 3.70 18.97
N VAL A 298 -12.56 4.75 18.49
CA VAL A 298 -11.14 4.75 18.10
C VAL A 298 -10.22 4.30 19.23
N ASN A 299 -10.52 4.66 20.47
CA ASN A 299 -9.76 4.28 21.66
C ASN A 299 -10.14 2.90 22.23
N ASP A 300 -11.16 2.24 21.68
CA ASP A 300 -11.51 0.86 22.00
C ASP A 300 -10.69 -0.14 21.21
N ILE A 301 -9.89 0.34 20.26
CA ILE A 301 -9.11 -0.49 19.33
C ILE A 301 -7.66 -0.58 19.79
N GLY A 302 -7.13 -1.79 19.73
CA GLY A 302 -5.72 -2.09 19.95
C GLY A 302 -5.15 -2.91 18.80
N PHE A 303 -3.85 -3.18 18.86
CA PHE A 303 -3.12 -3.90 17.82
C PHE A 303 -2.08 -4.83 18.44
N PHE A 304 -1.91 -6.00 17.84
CA PHE A 304 -0.81 -6.91 18.20
C PHE A 304 -0.28 -7.64 16.96
N ALA A 305 0.99 -8.05 17.01
CA ALA A 305 1.62 -8.84 15.96
C ALA A 305 0.88 -10.19 15.78
N LEU A 306 0.81 -10.69 14.55
CA LEU A 306 0.38 -12.08 14.33
C LEU A 306 1.26 -13.01 15.16
N PRO A 307 0.68 -13.79 16.10
CA PRO A 307 1.49 -14.59 17.00
C PRO A 307 2.18 -15.76 16.29
N ALA A 308 3.48 -15.93 16.53
CA ALA A 308 4.22 -17.12 16.14
C ALA A 308 3.81 -18.35 17.01
N PRO A 309 4.19 -19.59 16.64
CA PRO A 309 4.04 -20.74 17.51
C PRO A 309 4.71 -20.54 18.87
N ASP A 310 5.94 -20.01 18.88
CA ASP A 310 6.70 -19.66 20.09
C ASP A 310 6.61 -18.14 20.34
N ALA A 311 6.26 -17.74 21.55
CA ALA A 311 6.14 -16.34 21.94
C ALA A 311 7.43 -15.53 21.71
N ALA A 312 8.60 -16.17 21.86
CA ALA A 312 9.91 -15.53 21.65
C ALA A 312 10.18 -15.16 20.17
N ASP A 313 9.48 -15.80 19.25
CA ASP A 313 9.60 -15.56 17.81
C ASP A 313 8.54 -14.56 17.29
N THR A 314 7.56 -14.16 18.12
CA THR A 314 6.53 -13.21 17.73
C THR A 314 7.12 -11.83 17.51
N GLN A 315 7.00 -11.34 16.28
CA GLN A 315 7.50 -10.06 15.81
C GLN A 315 6.44 -9.34 14.98
N MET A 316 6.49 -8.01 14.94
CA MET A 316 5.62 -7.16 14.14
C MET A 316 6.20 -6.96 12.72
N THR A 317 5.44 -7.32 11.71
CA THR A 317 5.81 -7.00 10.33
C THR A 317 5.48 -5.53 10.03
N ILE A 318 6.47 -4.77 9.54
CA ILE A 318 6.35 -3.34 9.27
C ILE A 318 6.40 -3.08 7.76
N TRP A 319 5.42 -2.32 7.27
CA TRP A 319 5.43 -1.71 5.95
C TRP A 319 6.00 -0.30 6.04
N LEU A 320 7.08 -0.07 5.31
CA LEU A 320 7.64 1.26 5.15
C LEU A 320 6.72 2.12 4.29
N PRO A 321 6.70 3.45 4.48
CA PRO A 321 5.79 4.31 3.75
C PRO A 321 6.10 4.35 2.25
N ASN A 322 5.13 4.82 1.48
CA ASN A 322 5.33 5.19 0.09
C ASN A 322 6.37 6.31 -0.03
N ALA A 323 6.81 6.55 -1.23
CA ALA A 323 7.73 7.63 -1.51
C ALA A 323 7.24 8.52 -2.65
N VAL A 324 7.79 9.71 -2.69
CA VAL A 324 7.60 10.68 -3.77
C VAL A 324 8.85 10.70 -4.63
N TYR A 325 8.66 10.62 -5.93
CA TYR A 325 9.70 10.51 -6.94
C TYR A 325 9.59 11.61 -7.99
N ILE A 326 10.70 11.87 -8.68
CA ILE A 326 10.78 12.81 -9.81
C ILE A 326 11.19 12.03 -11.06
N PRO A 327 10.38 11.99 -12.14
CA PRO A 327 10.76 11.32 -13.37
C PRO A 327 11.85 12.10 -14.11
N LYS A 328 12.69 11.40 -14.89
CA LYS A 328 13.78 12.04 -15.67
C LYS A 328 13.30 13.00 -16.76
N THR A 329 12.03 12.95 -17.12
CA THR A 329 11.40 13.88 -18.05
C THR A 329 11.22 15.28 -17.47
N THR A 330 11.31 15.43 -16.13
CA THR A 330 11.24 16.73 -15.44
C THR A 330 12.63 17.37 -15.47
N GLU A 331 12.78 18.50 -16.16
CA GLU A 331 14.05 19.17 -16.42
C GLU A 331 13.97 20.68 -16.15
N GLY A 332 15.15 21.34 -16.08
CA GLY A 332 15.26 22.80 -15.95
C GLY A 332 14.55 23.36 -14.72
N ALA A 333 13.83 24.47 -14.88
CA ALA A 333 13.11 25.13 -13.77
C ALA A 333 12.06 24.23 -13.11
N LYS A 334 11.43 23.33 -13.86
CA LYS A 334 10.49 22.34 -13.30
C LYS A 334 11.20 21.36 -12.38
N LEU A 335 12.41 20.92 -12.71
CA LEU A 335 13.20 20.04 -11.84
C LEU A 335 13.54 20.72 -10.51
N ASP A 336 13.96 21.98 -10.56
CA ASP A 336 14.27 22.75 -9.35
C ASP A 336 13.01 22.94 -8.48
N ALA A 337 11.87 23.23 -9.10
CA ALA A 337 10.58 23.34 -8.42
C ALA A 337 10.13 22.01 -7.81
N ALA A 338 10.28 20.90 -8.55
CA ALA A 338 9.95 19.54 -8.08
C ALA A 338 10.81 19.14 -6.88
N LYS A 339 12.10 19.40 -6.90
CA LYS A 339 13.01 19.16 -5.76
C LYS A 339 12.63 19.96 -4.53
N LYS A 340 12.27 21.23 -4.69
CA LYS A 340 11.74 22.06 -3.59
C LYS A 340 10.45 21.49 -3.02
N PHE A 341 9.53 21.00 -3.87
CA PHE A 341 8.28 20.40 -3.43
C PHE A 341 8.53 19.10 -2.68
N VAL A 342 9.38 18.21 -3.17
CA VAL A 342 9.74 16.95 -2.49
C VAL A 342 10.37 17.22 -1.11
N ALA A 343 11.28 18.21 -1.01
CA ALA A 343 11.86 18.63 0.26
C ALA A 343 10.80 19.19 1.22
N PHE A 344 9.82 19.97 0.71
CA PHE A 344 8.73 20.54 1.51
C PHE A 344 7.86 19.49 2.20
N ILE A 345 7.59 18.33 1.57
CA ILE A 345 6.72 17.29 2.12
C ILE A 345 7.18 16.85 3.53
N ASN A 346 8.48 16.81 3.77
CA ASN A 346 9.09 16.43 5.06
C ASN A 346 9.64 17.65 5.85
N SER A 347 9.29 18.87 5.44
CA SER A 347 9.56 20.06 6.24
C SER A 347 8.64 20.14 7.47
N PRO A 348 8.92 20.99 8.46
CA PRO A 348 8.00 21.19 9.60
C PRO A 348 6.57 21.53 9.18
N GLU A 349 6.40 22.34 8.12
CA GLU A 349 5.09 22.71 7.59
C GLU A 349 4.39 21.53 6.90
N GLY A 350 5.13 20.72 6.10
CA GLY A 350 4.61 19.51 5.48
C GLY A 350 4.22 18.46 6.53
N CYS A 351 5.03 18.28 7.57
CA CYS A 351 4.73 17.40 8.70
C CYS A 351 3.46 17.84 9.46
N ALA A 352 3.29 19.15 9.67
CA ALA A 352 2.08 19.67 10.33
C ALA A 352 0.82 19.32 9.52
N ILE A 353 0.85 19.46 8.18
CA ILE A 353 -0.27 19.10 7.31
C ILE A 353 -0.52 17.60 7.34
N GLN A 354 0.54 16.77 7.34
CA GLN A 354 0.39 15.31 7.47
C GLN A 354 -0.35 14.94 8.77
N ASN A 355 0.04 15.56 9.89
CA ASN A 355 -0.57 15.31 11.19
C ASN A 355 -2.00 15.86 11.33
N GLU A 356 -2.33 16.95 10.63
CA GLU A 356 -3.66 17.59 10.68
C GLU A 356 -4.70 16.83 9.85
N ILE A 357 -4.31 16.38 8.63
CA ILE A 357 -5.26 15.83 7.67
C ILE A 357 -5.32 14.31 7.73
N ASN A 358 -4.18 13.65 7.92
CA ASN A 358 -4.12 12.20 7.95
C ASN A 358 -4.25 11.67 9.37
N THR A 359 -5.03 10.61 9.56
CA THR A 359 -4.89 9.81 10.77
C THR A 359 -3.58 9.06 10.70
N VAL A 360 -2.71 9.34 11.65
CA VAL A 360 -1.42 8.67 11.78
C VAL A 360 -1.65 7.18 12.06
N THR A 361 -0.98 6.31 11.30
CA THR A 361 -1.19 4.84 11.34
C THR A 361 0.00 4.07 11.90
N GLY A 362 1.10 4.75 12.14
CA GLY A 362 2.36 4.24 12.69
C GLY A 362 3.42 5.34 12.75
N PRO A 363 4.65 5.03 13.14
CA PRO A 363 5.76 5.97 13.19
C PRO A 363 6.14 6.55 11.82
N TYR A 364 6.72 7.75 11.83
CA TYR A 364 7.38 8.31 10.65
C TYR A 364 8.79 7.74 10.46
N VAL A 365 9.22 7.65 9.23
CA VAL A 365 10.64 7.41 8.83
C VAL A 365 11.24 8.67 8.21
N SER A 366 10.86 9.82 8.72
CA SER A 366 11.32 11.16 8.31
C SER A 366 11.57 12.00 9.55
N THR A 367 11.83 13.28 9.36
CA THR A 367 11.95 14.25 10.46
C THR A 367 10.61 14.63 11.12
N CYS A 368 9.48 14.11 10.61
CA CYS A 368 8.18 14.33 11.22
C CYS A 368 8.04 13.60 12.56
N GLU A 369 7.42 14.25 13.53
CA GLU A 369 7.15 13.69 14.85
C GLU A 369 5.68 13.29 14.98
N LEU A 370 5.43 12.21 15.73
CA LEU A 370 4.08 11.78 16.07
C LEU A 370 3.39 12.79 16.98
N PRO A 371 2.11 13.13 16.75
CA PRO A 371 1.31 13.88 17.73
C PRO A 371 1.20 13.12 19.06
N ALA A 372 1.12 13.85 20.15
CA ALA A 372 1.01 13.25 21.49
C ALA A 372 -0.32 12.50 21.72
N ASP A 373 -1.35 12.86 20.96
CA ASP A 373 -2.73 12.37 21.07
C ASP A 373 -3.09 11.31 20.02
N VAL A 374 -2.09 10.61 19.47
CA VAL A 374 -2.36 9.49 18.54
C VAL A 374 -3.24 8.41 19.19
N PRO A 375 -4.07 7.70 18.39
CA PRO A 375 -4.85 6.57 18.87
C PRO A 375 -4.01 5.52 19.60
N ASP A 376 -4.58 4.85 20.60
CA ASP A 376 -3.88 3.82 21.38
C ASP A 376 -3.30 2.69 20.49
N MET A 377 -4.00 2.32 19.46
CA MET A 377 -3.52 1.34 18.47
C MET A 377 -2.15 1.73 17.86
N VAL A 378 -1.91 3.03 17.61
CA VAL A 378 -0.63 3.54 17.09
C VAL A 378 0.47 3.40 18.14
N LYS A 379 0.13 3.62 19.43
CA LYS A 379 1.07 3.41 20.56
C LYS A 379 1.44 1.93 20.72
N ASP A 380 0.48 1.01 20.47
CA ASP A 380 0.77 -0.42 20.46
C ASP A 380 1.80 -0.77 19.40
N VAL A 381 1.67 -0.23 18.16
CA VAL A 381 2.65 -0.41 17.08
C VAL A 381 4.00 0.18 17.46
N GLN A 382 4.02 1.43 17.98
CA GLN A 382 5.26 2.10 18.40
C GLN A 382 6.04 1.25 19.40
N LYS A 383 5.34 0.62 20.36
CA LYS A 383 5.97 -0.22 21.36
C LYS A 383 6.77 -1.39 20.77
N TYR A 384 6.26 -2.05 19.71
CA TYR A 384 7.02 -3.13 19.05
C TYR A 384 8.31 -2.62 18.40
N LEU A 385 8.28 -1.39 17.84
CA LEU A 385 9.50 -0.78 17.28
C LEU A 385 10.48 -0.41 18.38
N ASP A 386 10.02 0.22 19.46
CA ASP A 386 10.87 0.63 20.60
C ASP A 386 11.53 -0.58 21.30
N ASP A 387 10.81 -1.70 21.38
CA ASP A 387 11.30 -2.95 21.96
C ASP A 387 12.21 -3.74 20.99
N GLY A 388 12.40 -3.28 19.73
CA GLY A 388 13.14 -4.00 18.69
C GLY A 388 12.47 -5.31 18.26
N GLN A 389 11.15 -5.40 18.41
CA GLN A 389 10.33 -6.58 18.08
C GLN A 389 9.60 -6.40 16.75
N SER A 390 10.32 -5.94 15.75
CA SER A 390 9.76 -5.70 14.41
C SER A 390 10.77 -6.01 13.32
N SER A 391 10.28 -6.28 12.12
CA SER A 391 11.07 -6.44 10.90
C SER A 391 10.31 -5.90 9.70
N PRO A 392 10.99 -5.39 8.66
CA PRO A 392 10.35 -4.99 7.42
C PRO A 392 9.62 -6.15 6.76
N ALA A 393 8.53 -5.88 6.06
CA ALA A 393 7.83 -6.86 5.24
C ALA A 393 8.73 -7.40 4.12
N LEU A 394 8.46 -8.62 3.64
CA LEU A 394 9.28 -9.31 2.63
C LEU A 394 9.55 -8.45 1.39
N GLU A 395 8.58 -7.67 0.96
CA GLU A 395 8.69 -6.83 -0.24
C GLU A 395 9.72 -5.68 -0.13
N PHE A 396 10.26 -5.44 1.06
CA PHE A 396 11.34 -4.47 1.29
C PHE A 396 12.73 -5.13 1.37
N VAL A 397 12.78 -6.45 1.53
CA VAL A 397 14.02 -7.23 1.65
C VAL A 397 14.19 -8.28 0.55
N SER A 398 13.20 -8.41 -0.35
CA SER A 398 13.25 -9.23 -1.57
C SER A 398 12.53 -8.51 -2.70
N PRO A 399 13.05 -8.52 -3.94
CA PRO A 399 12.37 -7.95 -5.09
C PRO A 399 11.21 -8.82 -5.61
N ILE A 400 10.99 -10.01 -5.02
CA ILE A 400 10.04 -10.98 -5.53
C ILE A 400 8.77 -10.99 -4.69
N LYS A 401 7.64 -10.69 -5.33
CA LYS A 401 6.29 -10.87 -4.77
C LYS A 401 5.41 -11.52 -5.85
N GLY A 402 4.88 -12.71 -5.56
CA GLY A 402 3.93 -13.38 -6.45
C GLY A 402 2.62 -12.58 -6.54
N PRO A 403 2.12 -12.27 -7.74
CA PRO A 403 0.94 -11.42 -7.91
C PRO A 403 -0.38 -12.07 -7.47
N ASN A 404 -0.44 -13.40 -7.35
CA ASN A 404 -1.68 -14.14 -7.08
C ASN A 404 -1.87 -14.53 -5.61
N LEU A 405 -1.05 -14.01 -4.68
CA LEU A 405 -1.15 -14.36 -3.26
C LEU A 405 -2.57 -14.14 -2.71
N SER A 406 -3.22 -13.03 -3.07
CA SER A 406 -4.57 -12.72 -2.61
C SER A 406 -5.58 -13.80 -2.98
N GLN A 407 -5.56 -14.27 -4.21
CA GLN A 407 -6.45 -15.33 -4.67
C GLN A 407 -6.13 -16.68 -4.01
N ILE A 408 -4.84 -17.00 -3.86
CA ILE A 408 -4.39 -18.24 -3.23
C ILE A 408 -4.82 -18.27 -1.75
N THR A 409 -4.67 -17.17 -1.03
CA THR A 409 -5.08 -17.08 0.39
C THR A 409 -6.59 -17.11 0.57
N VAL A 410 -7.38 -16.60 -0.39
CA VAL A 410 -8.83 -16.81 -0.42
C VAL A 410 -9.16 -18.31 -0.53
N GLU A 411 -8.47 -19.07 -1.39
CA GLU A 411 -8.71 -20.52 -1.53
C GLU A 411 -8.36 -21.29 -0.24
N VAL A 412 -7.27 -20.92 0.44
CA VAL A 412 -6.88 -21.54 1.72
C VAL A 412 -7.89 -21.17 2.82
N GLY A 413 -8.16 -19.87 3.00
CA GLY A 413 -9.08 -19.39 4.03
C GLY A 413 -10.55 -19.76 3.80
N SER A 414 -10.89 -20.31 2.64
CA SER A 414 -12.21 -20.87 2.32
C SER A 414 -12.25 -22.42 2.38
N GLY A 415 -11.13 -23.06 2.75
CA GLY A 415 -11.05 -24.52 2.83
C GLY A 415 -11.05 -25.23 1.47
N ILE A 416 -10.86 -24.50 0.37
CA ILE A 416 -10.76 -25.07 -0.99
C ILE A 416 -9.40 -25.78 -1.14
N LYS A 417 -8.35 -25.23 -0.50
CA LYS A 417 -7.01 -25.78 -0.46
C LYS A 417 -6.49 -25.84 0.97
N SER A 418 -5.61 -26.81 1.23
CA SER A 418 -4.82 -26.81 2.45
C SER A 418 -3.77 -25.70 2.44
N GLY A 419 -3.26 -25.34 3.61
CA GLY A 419 -2.17 -24.37 3.74
C GLY A 419 -0.95 -24.77 2.89
N LYS A 420 -0.59 -26.05 2.93
CA LYS A 420 0.52 -26.58 2.14
C LYS A 420 0.29 -26.49 0.62
N GLU A 421 -0.92 -26.78 0.14
CA GLU A 421 -1.25 -26.61 -1.29
C GLU A 421 -1.23 -25.15 -1.70
N GLY A 422 -1.74 -24.25 -0.85
CA GLY A 422 -1.65 -22.79 -1.07
C GLY A 422 -0.22 -22.30 -1.14
N ALA A 423 0.63 -22.70 -0.20
CA ALA A 423 2.04 -22.35 -0.18
C ALA A 423 2.78 -22.86 -1.45
N ALA A 424 2.52 -24.08 -1.88
CA ALA A 424 3.11 -24.65 -3.11
C ALA A 424 2.68 -23.87 -4.36
N LEU A 425 1.41 -23.46 -4.45
CA LEU A 425 0.93 -22.60 -5.56
C LEU A 425 1.59 -21.23 -5.53
N TYR A 426 1.78 -20.67 -4.34
CA TYR A 426 2.46 -19.38 -4.22
C TYR A 426 3.93 -19.49 -4.63
N ASP A 427 4.62 -20.56 -4.31
CA ASP A 427 5.99 -20.82 -4.77
C ASP A 427 6.10 -20.89 -6.31
N GLU A 428 5.10 -21.50 -6.99
CA GLU A 428 5.03 -21.50 -8.46
C GLU A 428 4.75 -20.11 -9.05
N ASP A 429 3.94 -19.31 -8.38
CA ASP A 429 3.64 -17.92 -8.77
C ASP A 429 4.88 -17.03 -8.60
N VAL A 430 5.58 -17.15 -7.48
CA VAL A 430 6.85 -16.51 -7.18
C VAL A 430 7.91 -16.86 -8.21
N LYS A 431 8.02 -18.13 -8.61
CA LYS A 431 8.95 -18.58 -9.65
C LYS A 431 8.71 -17.86 -10.99
N LYS A 432 7.45 -17.74 -11.42
CA LYS A 432 7.10 -17.00 -12.64
C LYS A 432 7.51 -15.54 -12.56
N GLN A 433 7.25 -14.90 -11.42
CA GLN A 433 7.62 -13.50 -11.20
C GLN A 433 9.14 -13.31 -11.19
N ALA A 434 9.89 -14.18 -10.52
CA ALA A 434 11.35 -14.13 -10.48
C ALA A 434 11.97 -14.29 -11.87
N GLN A 435 11.43 -15.20 -12.69
CA GLN A 435 11.84 -15.38 -14.10
C GLN A 435 11.54 -14.13 -14.94
N GLN A 436 10.41 -13.48 -14.74
CA GLN A 436 10.06 -12.21 -15.41
C GLN A 436 11.02 -11.08 -15.03
N LEU A 437 11.48 -11.06 -13.79
CA LEU A 437 12.48 -10.11 -13.29
C LEU A 437 13.91 -10.46 -13.75
N GLY A 438 14.12 -11.61 -14.39
CA GLY A 438 15.44 -12.07 -14.86
C GLY A 438 16.41 -12.42 -13.73
N LEU A 439 15.90 -12.90 -12.59
CA LEU A 439 16.73 -13.24 -11.44
C LEU A 439 17.47 -14.57 -11.67
N ASP A 440 18.74 -14.58 -11.27
CA ASP A 440 19.58 -15.78 -11.40
C ASP A 440 19.07 -16.93 -10.51
N GLY A 441 19.11 -18.14 -11.06
CA GLY A 441 18.78 -19.37 -10.32
C GLY A 441 17.27 -19.72 -10.28
N TRP A 442 16.42 -19.01 -11.02
CA TRP A 442 14.97 -19.25 -11.11
C TRP A 442 14.51 -19.90 -12.41
#